data_62b43c670ed2fbf215660cf244537029
#
_entry.id   62b43c670ed2fbf215660cf244537029
#
_cell.length_a   1.000
_cell.length_b   1.000
_cell.length_c   1.000
_cell.angle_alpha   90.00
_cell.angle_beta   90.00
_cell.angle_gamma   90.00
#
_symmetry.space_group_name_H-M   'P 1'
#
loop_
_entity.id
_entity.type
_entity.pdbx_description
1 polymer ?
#
loop_
_entity_poly.entity_id
_entity_poly.type
_entity_poly.pdbx_seq_one_letter_code
_entity_poly.pdbx_strand_id
1 'polypeptide(L)'
;MTRGGYWPGTPRAIALSKQAWKGRAAVATKPTIRGGIVGSGFAANLHYEGIRRVYGTDVDLVGVFSPTAANAQRFAERHGLRTFGSLEALLGEVDVLHVCASPTAHEPIAIAALERGVHAIVEKPLTGWFGDGTQDFHASRASMQTALTGALASIDRMLAAEAKSKAMILYAENWVYAPAIQKEREIIEKTGAQVLWMHGEEAHSGSHSKPYGTWRFNGGGALIGKGVHPLTAALYLKRVEGRARNGRPIRPAAVSARMHSITRLEAFADRGFLRTDYHDVEDFSATHVVFEDGTVADIFASEIVMGGIHNWLEVMANNHRAVCNINPNTAMQTYNPAEAQFRDIYVVEKIGTKQGWAPTAPDEDFITGFPQEIEAFYRAAATGEPPESDGRLAADTISTVYSAYLSAERKGAEVPVRAY
;
A
#
# COMPACT_ATOMS: atom_id res chain seq x y z
N MET A 1 -17.74 -58.07 -16.39
CA MET A 1 -17.57 -58.42 -14.97
C MET A 1 -17.79 -57.16 -14.13
N THR A 2 -18.86 -57.18 -13.44
CA THR A 2 -19.42 -56.22 -12.47
C THR A 2 -18.50 -56.00 -11.27
N ARG A 3 -18.39 -54.82 -10.79
CA ARG A 3 -18.32 -54.47 -9.35
C ARG A 3 -18.61 -53.00 -9.17
N GLY A 4 -19.71 -52.74 -8.68
CA GLY A 4 -20.39 -51.92 -7.78
C GLY A 4 -19.62 -51.65 -6.49
N GLY A 5 -19.44 -50.40 -6.13
CA GLY A 5 -18.92 -49.96 -4.84
C GLY A 5 -19.95 -49.02 -4.21
N TYR A 6 -20.54 -49.48 -3.13
CA TYR A 6 -21.54 -48.84 -2.27
C TYR A 6 -21.06 -47.57 -1.62
N TRP A 7 -21.91 -46.57 -1.60
CA TRP A 7 -21.88 -45.48 -0.64
C TRP A 7 -22.87 -45.77 0.51
N PRO A 8 -22.46 -45.91 1.75
CA PRO A 8 -23.36 -45.89 2.89
C PRO A 8 -23.29 -44.54 3.61
N GLY A 9 -24.43 -43.93 3.82
CA GLY A 9 -24.56 -42.80 4.74
C GLY A 9 -25.72 -41.87 4.43
N THR A 10 -26.91 -42.28 4.83
CA THR A 10 -28.05 -41.36 5.00
C THR A 10 -27.68 -40.18 5.91
N PRO A 11 -27.99 -38.95 5.55
CA PRO A 11 -27.76 -37.81 6.44
C PRO A 11 -28.71 -37.93 7.63
N ARG A 12 -28.14 -38.03 8.84
CA ARG A 12 -28.89 -37.76 10.07
C ARG A 12 -29.44 -36.33 10.00
N ALA A 13 -30.74 -36.20 10.05
CA ALA A 13 -31.40 -34.92 10.24
C ALA A 13 -30.90 -34.29 11.54
N ILE A 14 -30.15 -33.22 11.43
CA ILE A 14 -29.82 -32.37 12.58
C ILE A 14 -31.12 -31.64 12.95
N ALA A 15 -31.71 -32.05 14.08
CA ALA A 15 -32.81 -31.30 14.66
C ALA A 15 -32.30 -29.95 15.13
N LEU A 16 -32.54 -28.93 14.36
CA LEU A 16 -32.35 -27.53 14.74
C LEU A 16 -33.36 -27.24 15.87
N SER A 17 -32.87 -27.24 17.10
CA SER A 17 -33.65 -26.74 18.23
C SER A 17 -34.01 -25.28 17.95
N LYS A 18 -35.33 -24.98 17.90
CA LYS A 18 -35.84 -23.61 17.92
C LYS A 18 -35.53 -22.97 19.28
N GLN A 19 -34.29 -22.61 19.54
CA GLN A 19 -33.99 -21.64 20.59
C GLN A 19 -34.46 -20.28 20.10
N ALA A 20 -35.55 -19.81 20.68
CA ALA A 20 -36.06 -18.48 20.48
C ALA A 20 -34.93 -17.48 20.78
N TRP A 21 -34.62 -16.66 19.80
CA TRP A 21 -33.79 -15.47 19.93
C TRP A 21 -34.47 -14.51 20.92
N LYS A 22 -34.26 -14.71 22.23
CA LYS A 22 -34.63 -13.76 23.27
C LYS A 22 -33.42 -12.86 23.54
N GLY A 23 -33.54 -11.61 23.14
CA GLY A 23 -32.63 -10.54 23.44
C GLY A 23 -32.22 -9.78 22.18
N ARG A 24 -32.93 -8.69 21.86
CA ARG A 24 -32.30 -7.57 21.20
C ARG A 24 -31.22 -7.07 22.15
N ALA A 25 -29.97 -7.50 21.96
CA ALA A 25 -28.86 -6.74 22.49
C ALA A 25 -29.07 -5.30 21.99
N ALA A 26 -29.02 -4.31 22.90
CA ALA A 26 -28.99 -2.92 22.51
C ALA A 26 -27.91 -2.81 21.45
N VAL A 27 -28.26 -2.34 20.25
CA VAL A 27 -27.29 -2.06 19.20
C VAL A 27 -26.33 -1.06 19.83
N ALA A 28 -25.12 -1.49 20.15
CA ALA A 28 -24.10 -0.61 20.67
C ALA A 28 -23.96 0.51 19.64
N THR A 29 -24.14 1.75 20.07
CA THR A 29 -23.94 2.91 19.21
C THR A 29 -22.49 2.88 18.77
N LYS A 30 -22.27 2.91 17.45
CA LYS A 30 -20.92 2.99 16.90
C LYS A 30 -20.25 4.29 17.36
N PRO A 31 -18.95 4.28 17.67
CA PRO A 31 -18.25 5.52 17.92
C PRO A 31 -18.25 6.38 16.66
N THR A 32 -18.46 7.69 16.82
CA THR A 32 -18.34 8.66 15.72
C THR A 32 -16.94 9.25 15.75
N ILE A 33 -16.22 9.15 14.63
CA ILE A 33 -14.86 9.69 14.44
C ILE A 33 -14.91 10.76 13.35
N ARG A 34 -14.38 11.93 13.64
CA ARG A 34 -14.29 13.03 12.68
C ARG A 34 -13.07 12.85 11.80
N GLY A 35 -13.29 12.71 10.49
CA GLY A 35 -12.24 12.59 9.49
C GLY A 35 -12.01 13.89 8.71
N GLY A 36 -10.79 14.11 8.24
CA GLY A 36 -10.45 15.18 7.31
C GLY A 36 -9.45 14.71 6.26
N ILE A 37 -9.44 15.37 5.10
CA ILE A 37 -8.54 15.00 4.00
C ILE A 37 -7.62 16.17 3.67
N VAL A 38 -6.31 15.92 3.58
CA VAL A 38 -5.32 16.84 3.00
C VAL A 38 -4.87 16.31 1.66
N GLY A 39 -5.06 17.12 0.62
CA GLY A 39 -4.90 16.73 -0.78
C GLY A 39 -6.24 16.59 -1.48
N SER A 40 -6.21 16.62 -2.81
CA SER A 40 -7.43 16.58 -3.64
C SER A 40 -7.18 15.85 -4.97
N GLY A 41 -6.15 15.00 -4.98
CA GLY A 41 -5.71 14.21 -6.13
C GLY A 41 -6.36 12.83 -6.20
N PHE A 42 -5.67 11.92 -6.90
CA PHE A 42 -6.10 10.54 -7.09
C PHE A 42 -6.26 9.80 -5.75
N ALA A 43 -5.24 9.83 -4.88
CA ALA A 43 -5.28 9.18 -3.57
C ALA A 43 -6.45 9.68 -2.69
N ALA A 44 -6.72 10.99 -2.71
CA ALA A 44 -7.85 11.56 -1.96
C ALA A 44 -9.21 10.97 -2.40
N ASN A 45 -9.38 10.65 -3.68
CA ASN A 45 -10.60 9.98 -4.17
C ASN A 45 -10.66 8.53 -3.70
N LEU A 46 -9.55 7.77 -3.72
CA LEU A 46 -9.51 6.40 -3.18
C LEU A 46 -9.86 6.38 -1.68
N HIS A 47 -9.27 7.30 -0.90
CA HIS A 47 -9.60 7.42 0.53
C HIS A 47 -11.06 7.80 0.76
N TYR A 48 -11.61 8.73 -0.03
CA TYR A 48 -13.02 9.10 0.06
C TYR A 48 -13.94 7.89 -0.19
N GLU A 49 -13.68 7.10 -1.24
CA GLU A 49 -14.48 5.91 -1.52
C GLU A 49 -14.28 4.82 -0.45
N GLY A 50 -13.08 4.69 0.12
CA GLY A 50 -12.82 3.80 1.26
C GLY A 50 -13.59 4.23 2.51
N ILE A 51 -13.62 5.53 2.83
CA ILE A 51 -14.37 6.10 3.98
C ILE A 51 -15.86 5.75 3.86
N ARG A 52 -16.45 5.84 2.68
CA ARG A 52 -17.86 5.51 2.46
C ARG A 52 -18.20 4.04 2.70
N ARG A 53 -17.20 3.17 2.74
CA ARG A 53 -17.33 1.72 2.97
C ARG A 53 -16.98 1.32 4.41
N VAL A 54 -16.63 2.25 5.28
CA VAL A 54 -16.41 2.00 6.71
C VAL A 54 -17.73 1.58 7.36
N TYR A 55 -17.74 0.44 8.02
CA TYR A 55 -18.95 -0.11 8.63
C TYR A 55 -18.88 -0.27 10.16
N GLY A 56 -17.68 -0.37 10.73
CA GLY A 56 -17.47 -0.57 12.17
C GLY A 56 -17.53 0.72 13.00
N THR A 57 -17.37 1.86 12.34
CA THR A 57 -17.31 3.20 12.95
C THR A 57 -18.20 4.14 12.16
N ASP A 58 -18.89 5.08 12.80
CA ASP A 58 -19.58 6.16 12.12
C ASP A 58 -18.55 7.26 11.82
N VAL A 59 -18.34 7.57 10.53
CA VAL A 59 -17.37 8.56 10.10
C VAL A 59 -18.08 9.87 9.74
N ASP A 60 -17.74 10.94 10.45
CA ASP A 60 -18.10 12.31 10.07
C ASP A 60 -16.95 12.92 9.27
N LEU A 61 -17.03 12.88 7.94
CA LEU A 61 -16.02 13.48 7.06
C LEU A 61 -16.24 15.00 6.99
N VAL A 62 -15.53 15.74 7.83
CA VAL A 62 -15.72 17.18 8.08
C VAL A 62 -15.37 18.04 6.86
N GLY A 63 -14.32 17.66 6.10
CA GLY A 63 -13.94 18.43 4.92
C GLY A 63 -12.53 18.16 4.39
N VAL A 64 -12.10 19.04 3.51
CA VAL A 64 -10.83 18.92 2.77
C VAL A 64 -10.02 20.21 2.81
N PHE A 65 -8.69 20.04 2.89
CA PHE A 65 -7.71 21.09 2.65
C PHE A 65 -6.76 20.71 1.51
N SER A 66 -6.43 21.67 0.66
CA SER A 66 -5.34 21.53 -0.32
C SER A 66 -4.69 22.91 -0.51
N PRO A 67 -3.35 22.98 -0.68
CA PRO A 67 -2.65 24.25 -0.91
C PRO A 67 -3.18 24.99 -2.15
N THR A 68 -3.70 24.28 -3.14
CA THR A 68 -4.37 24.88 -4.30
C THR A 68 -5.88 24.96 -4.03
N ALA A 69 -6.36 26.15 -3.64
CA ALA A 69 -7.76 26.35 -3.26
C ALA A 69 -8.76 25.88 -4.34
N ALA A 70 -8.48 26.13 -5.64
CA ALA A 70 -9.32 25.67 -6.73
C ALA A 70 -9.41 24.14 -6.83
N ASN A 71 -8.36 23.41 -6.43
CA ASN A 71 -8.39 21.94 -6.41
C ASN A 71 -9.22 21.44 -5.20
N ALA A 72 -9.04 22.07 -4.03
CA ALA A 72 -9.85 21.79 -2.86
C ALA A 72 -11.34 22.02 -3.15
N GLN A 73 -11.67 23.14 -3.78
CA GLN A 73 -13.05 23.50 -4.12
C GLN A 73 -13.69 22.47 -5.06
N ARG A 74 -13.00 22.09 -6.15
CA ARG A 74 -13.51 21.06 -7.09
C ARG A 74 -13.74 19.70 -6.43
N PHE A 75 -12.83 19.30 -5.54
CA PHE A 75 -12.99 18.06 -4.78
C PHE A 75 -14.17 18.14 -3.82
N ALA A 76 -14.29 19.24 -3.07
CA ALA A 76 -15.37 19.47 -2.14
C ALA A 76 -16.75 19.49 -2.82
N GLU A 77 -16.89 20.20 -3.95
CA GLU A 77 -18.13 20.22 -4.75
C GLU A 77 -18.54 18.85 -5.26
N ARG A 78 -17.58 18.06 -5.73
CA ARG A 78 -17.86 16.68 -6.21
C ARG A 78 -18.40 15.78 -5.11
N HIS A 79 -17.92 15.95 -3.89
CA HIS A 79 -18.19 15.04 -2.78
C HIS A 79 -19.10 15.61 -1.69
N GLY A 80 -19.58 16.84 -1.87
CA GLY A 80 -20.47 17.51 -0.89
C GLY A 80 -19.76 17.85 0.42
N LEU A 81 -18.46 18.22 0.36
CA LEU A 81 -17.63 18.49 1.53
C LEU A 81 -17.39 19.98 1.71
N ARG A 82 -17.00 20.38 2.92
CA ARG A 82 -16.51 21.73 3.24
C ARG A 82 -15.03 21.85 2.90
N THR A 83 -14.61 23.04 2.43
CA THR A 83 -13.19 23.38 2.28
C THR A 83 -12.66 24.12 3.49
N PHE A 84 -11.39 23.90 3.82
CA PHE A 84 -10.67 24.63 4.87
C PHE A 84 -9.62 25.55 4.27
N GLY A 85 -9.42 26.71 4.91
CA GLY A 85 -8.45 27.72 4.46
C GLY A 85 -7.01 27.39 4.85
N SER A 86 -6.79 26.50 5.83
CA SER A 86 -5.47 26.06 6.26
C SER A 86 -5.51 24.67 6.86
N LEU A 87 -4.33 24.03 6.95
CA LEU A 87 -4.15 22.75 7.64
C LEU A 87 -4.53 22.85 9.12
N GLU A 88 -4.11 23.93 9.78
CA GLU A 88 -4.37 24.18 11.21
C GLU A 88 -5.86 24.25 11.52
N ALA A 89 -6.63 24.89 10.64
CA ALA A 89 -8.09 24.98 10.78
C ALA A 89 -8.75 23.60 10.65
N LEU A 90 -8.30 22.76 9.71
CA LEU A 90 -8.79 21.39 9.56
C LEU A 90 -8.42 20.53 10.77
N LEU A 91 -7.16 20.59 11.22
CA LEU A 91 -6.68 19.82 12.38
C LEU A 91 -7.41 20.17 13.70
N GLY A 92 -7.97 21.37 13.80
CA GLY A 92 -8.78 21.77 14.96
C GLY A 92 -10.14 21.08 15.04
N GLU A 93 -10.59 20.41 13.98
CA GLU A 93 -11.95 19.86 13.89
C GLU A 93 -12.01 18.35 13.70
N VAL A 94 -10.85 17.66 13.55
CA VAL A 94 -10.80 16.23 13.21
C VAL A 94 -10.08 15.38 14.26
N ASP A 95 -10.41 14.12 14.31
CA ASP A 95 -9.75 13.11 15.13
C ASP A 95 -8.76 12.27 14.27
N VAL A 96 -9.02 12.18 12.96
CA VAL A 96 -8.22 11.45 11.97
C VAL A 96 -7.99 12.34 10.76
N LEU A 97 -6.75 12.42 10.29
CA LEU A 97 -6.36 13.13 9.08
C LEU A 97 -5.85 12.16 8.02
N HIS A 98 -6.47 12.18 6.84
CA HIS A 98 -5.96 11.49 5.66
C HIS A 98 -4.94 12.37 4.94
N VAL A 99 -3.68 11.96 4.93
CA VAL A 99 -2.58 12.68 4.28
C VAL A 99 -2.40 12.14 2.86
N CYS A 100 -3.20 12.67 1.94
CA CYS A 100 -3.22 12.33 0.50
C CYS A 100 -2.50 13.41 -0.34
N ALA A 101 -1.53 14.09 0.25
CA ALA A 101 -0.71 15.11 -0.38
C ALA A 101 0.43 14.47 -1.21
N SER A 102 1.33 15.29 -1.78
CA SER A 102 2.56 14.77 -2.38
C SER A 102 3.49 14.19 -1.31
N PRO A 103 4.30 13.16 -1.64
CA PRO A 103 5.22 12.52 -0.69
C PRO A 103 6.13 13.51 0.08
N THR A 104 6.52 14.59 -0.57
CA THR A 104 7.34 15.66 0.04
C THR A 104 6.66 16.38 1.21
N ALA A 105 5.35 16.29 1.32
CA ALA A 105 4.55 16.96 2.35
C ALA A 105 4.09 15.99 3.47
N HIS A 106 4.33 14.67 3.33
CA HIS A 106 3.86 13.68 4.29
C HIS A 106 4.42 13.92 5.68
N GLU A 107 5.73 14.07 5.81
CA GLU A 107 6.40 14.28 7.11
C GLU A 107 5.84 15.50 7.86
N PRO A 108 5.90 16.73 7.33
CA PRO A 108 5.44 17.90 8.08
C PRO A 108 3.95 17.85 8.42
N ILE A 109 3.10 17.32 7.54
CA ILE A 109 1.65 17.21 7.79
C ILE A 109 1.39 16.17 8.88
N ALA A 110 2.02 14.98 8.81
CA ALA A 110 1.84 13.94 9.81
C ALA A 110 2.32 14.39 11.20
N ILE A 111 3.48 15.04 11.29
CA ILE A 111 3.98 15.60 12.56
C ILE A 111 3.00 16.63 13.11
N ALA A 112 2.49 17.55 12.29
CA ALA A 112 1.53 18.57 12.73
C ALA A 112 0.22 17.94 13.23
N ALA A 113 -0.24 16.84 12.65
CA ALA A 113 -1.40 16.08 13.12
C ALA A 113 -1.11 15.42 14.48
N LEU A 114 -0.01 14.68 14.59
CA LEU A 114 0.39 13.97 15.81
C LEU A 114 0.58 14.93 16.99
N GLU A 115 1.21 16.08 16.79
CA GLU A 115 1.39 17.12 17.82
C GLU A 115 0.07 17.67 18.38
N ARG A 116 -1.02 17.55 17.62
CA ARG A 116 -2.38 17.92 18.05
C ARG A 116 -3.20 16.75 18.57
N GLY A 117 -2.61 15.55 18.63
CA GLY A 117 -3.31 14.35 19.04
C GLY A 117 -4.30 13.82 18.00
N VAL A 118 -4.10 14.18 16.71
CA VAL A 118 -4.87 13.72 15.55
C VAL A 118 -4.15 12.54 14.92
N HIS A 119 -4.84 11.41 14.71
CA HIS A 119 -4.28 10.26 14.01
C HIS A 119 -3.96 10.60 12.56
N ALA A 120 -2.79 10.19 12.07
CA ALA A 120 -2.34 10.50 10.72
C ALA A 120 -2.37 9.24 9.84
N ILE A 121 -3.35 9.11 8.96
CA ILE A 121 -3.36 8.15 7.86
C ILE A 121 -2.46 8.73 6.78
N VAL A 122 -1.27 8.15 6.61
CA VAL A 122 -0.26 8.68 5.68
C VAL A 122 -0.13 7.76 4.48
N GLU A 123 -0.39 8.32 3.30
CA GLU A 123 -0.19 7.62 2.02
C GLU A 123 1.25 7.16 1.82
N LYS A 124 1.38 6.08 1.01
CA LYS A 124 2.69 5.60 0.60
C LYS A 124 3.34 6.54 -0.43
N PRO A 125 4.67 6.63 -0.42
CA PRO A 125 5.57 6.17 0.65
C PRO A 125 5.39 7.01 1.91
N LEU A 126 5.61 6.41 3.10
CA LEU A 126 5.48 7.15 4.36
C LEU A 126 6.24 8.48 4.32
N THR A 127 7.47 8.43 3.86
CA THR A 127 8.38 9.55 3.64
C THR A 127 9.50 9.13 2.71
N GLY A 128 10.49 10.01 2.49
CA GLY A 128 11.67 9.74 1.67
C GLY A 128 12.69 10.86 1.77
N TRP A 129 13.71 10.78 0.92
CA TRP A 129 14.63 11.87 0.69
C TRP A 129 14.40 12.47 -0.70
N PHE A 130 14.08 13.75 -0.76
CA PHE A 130 13.63 14.43 -1.99
C PHE A 130 14.69 15.36 -2.58
N GLY A 131 15.96 15.16 -2.20
CA GLY A 131 17.09 15.95 -2.66
C GLY A 131 17.56 16.98 -1.62
N ASP A 132 18.46 17.84 -2.05
CA ASP A 132 19.13 18.86 -1.23
C ASP A 132 18.38 20.19 -1.15
N GLY A 133 17.19 20.28 -1.78
CA GLY A 133 16.37 21.49 -1.84
C GLY A 133 16.74 22.45 -2.99
N THR A 134 17.77 22.19 -3.78
CA THR A 134 18.14 23.02 -4.92
C THR A 134 17.22 22.82 -6.12
N GLN A 135 17.08 23.85 -6.95
CA GLN A 135 16.22 23.77 -8.14
C GLN A 135 16.77 22.87 -9.24
N ASP A 136 18.10 22.79 -9.34
CA ASP A 136 18.83 21.98 -10.31
C ASP A 136 19.24 20.61 -9.77
N PHE A 137 18.64 20.18 -8.66
CA PHE A 137 18.85 18.83 -8.12
C PHE A 137 18.56 17.75 -9.17
N HIS A 138 19.50 16.78 -9.26
CA HIS A 138 19.35 15.59 -10.09
C HIS A 138 19.94 14.38 -9.36
N ALA A 139 19.17 13.33 -9.21
CA ALA A 139 19.53 12.17 -8.36
C ALA A 139 20.84 11.49 -8.78
N SER A 140 21.20 11.48 -10.05
CA SER A 140 22.46 10.88 -10.52
C SER A 140 23.72 11.58 -10.00
N ARG A 141 23.59 12.78 -9.43
CA ARG A 141 24.70 13.54 -8.82
C ARG A 141 24.74 13.43 -7.29
N ALA A 142 23.71 12.79 -6.72
CA ALA A 142 23.59 12.63 -5.28
C ALA A 142 24.18 11.29 -4.83
N SER A 143 24.77 11.25 -3.63
CA SER A 143 25.13 10.00 -3.00
C SER A 143 23.92 9.32 -2.38
N MET A 144 23.74 8.04 -2.65
CA MET A 144 22.66 7.27 -2.03
C MET A 144 22.91 7.05 -0.53
N GLN A 145 24.15 7.20 -0.06
CA GLN A 145 24.43 7.28 1.39
C GLN A 145 23.77 8.52 2.01
N THR A 146 23.84 9.67 1.34
CA THR A 146 23.15 10.90 1.78
C THR A 146 21.64 10.72 1.76
N ALA A 147 21.11 10.10 0.71
CA ALA A 147 19.69 9.81 0.58
C ALA A 147 19.17 8.88 1.71
N LEU A 148 19.91 7.81 2.00
CA LEU A 148 19.59 6.91 3.12
C LEU A 148 19.60 7.66 4.45
N THR A 149 20.64 8.44 4.72
CA THR A 149 20.76 9.22 5.97
C THR A 149 19.59 10.20 6.12
N GLY A 150 19.23 10.90 5.04
CA GLY A 150 18.12 11.85 5.03
C GLY A 150 16.76 11.17 5.25
N ALA A 151 16.51 10.03 4.61
CA ALA A 151 15.28 9.27 4.78
C ALA A 151 15.16 8.71 6.21
N LEU A 152 16.23 8.14 6.77
CA LEU A 152 16.25 7.67 8.17
C LEU A 152 15.99 8.81 9.15
N ALA A 153 16.58 9.98 8.93
CA ALA A 153 16.32 11.15 9.78
C ALA A 153 14.87 11.61 9.72
N SER A 154 14.21 11.55 8.56
CA SER A 154 12.79 11.83 8.41
C SER A 154 11.93 10.83 9.20
N ILE A 155 12.21 9.53 9.05
CA ILE A 155 11.55 8.46 9.83
C ILE A 155 11.70 8.74 11.35
N ASP A 156 12.91 9.02 11.80
CA ASP A 156 13.19 9.27 13.22
C ASP A 156 12.36 10.44 13.77
N ARG A 157 12.21 11.54 13.00
CA ARG A 157 11.36 12.68 13.40
C ARG A 157 9.89 12.30 13.47
N MET A 158 9.36 11.56 12.50
CA MET A 158 7.97 11.12 12.49
C MET A 158 7.66 10.18 13.65
N LEU A 159 8.49 9.16 13.89
CA LEU A 159 8.32 8.25 15.02
C LEU A 159 8.51 8.93 16.39
N ALA A 160 9.41 9.93 16.47
CA ALA A 160 9.58 10.73 17.68
C ALA A 160 8.35 11.60 17.98
N ALA A 161 7.67 12.11 16.96
CA ALA A 161 6.40 12.82 17.10
C ALA A 161 5.28 11.86 17.56
N GLU A 162 5.18 10.68 16.94
CA GLU A 162 4.22 9.64 17.35
C GLU A 162 4.43 9.23 18.80
N ALA A 163 5.67 8.96 19.22
CA ALA A 163 5.98 8.54 20.59
C ALA A 163 5.61 9.57 21.67
N LYS A 164 5.49 10.84 21.31
CA LYS A 164 5.06 11.93 22.20
C LYS A 164 3.55 12.21 22.15
N SER A 165 2.86 11.58 21.21
CA SER A 165 1.43 11.78 20.95
C SER A 165 0.60 10.65 21.58
N LYS A 166 -0.70 10.89 21.74
CA LYS A 166 -1.70 9.85 21.95
C LYS A 166 -2.24 9.29 20.63
N ALA A 167 -1.95 9.97 19.53
CA ALA A 167 -2.34 9.56 18.18
C ALA A 167 -1.26 8.70 17.53
N MET A 168 -1.62 8.01 16.47
CA MET A 168 -0.80 7.03 15.76
C MET A 168 -0.57 7.43 14.32
N ILE A 169 0.55 6.98 13.76
CA ILE A 169 0.75 6.87 12.31
C ILE A 169 0.02 5.60 11.83
N LEU A 170 -0.88 5.79 10.88
CA LEU A 170 -1.66 4.75 10.21
C LEU A 170 -1.16 4.72 8.76
N TYR A 171 -0.30 3.76 8.43
CA TYR A 171 0.40 3.75 7.14
C TYR A 171 -0.50 3.16 6.06
N ALA A 172 -0.90 4.00 5.09
CA ALA A 172 -1.73 3.59 3.99
C ALA A 172 -0.93 2.73 3.00
N GLU A 173 -0.98 1.43 3.26
CA GLU A 173 -0.37 0.38 2.48
C GLU A 173 -1.38 -0.73 2.27
N ASN A 174 -2.18 -0.58 1.24
CA ASN A 174 -3.35 -1.39 0.94
C ASN A 174 -3.05 -2.90 0.79
N TRP A 175 -1.85 -3.28 0.33
CA TRP A 175 -1.52 -4.70 0.18
C TRP A 175 -1.52 -5.45 1.50
N VAL A 176 -1.17 -4.80 2.61
CA VAL A 176 -1.30 -5.40 3.95
C VAL A 176 -2.73 -5.88 4.20
N TYR A 177 -3.72 -5.14 3.70
CA TYR A 177 -5.15 -5.39 3.91
C TYR A 177 -5.83 -6.14 2.76
N ALA A 178 -5.11 -6.41 1.68
CA ALA A 178 -5.65 -7.18 0.56
C ALA A 178 -6.12 -8.57 1.04
N PRO A 179 -7.32 -9.03 0.63
CA PRO A 179 -7.89 -10.30 1.12
C PRO A 179 -6.98 -11.50 0.97
N ALA A 180 -6.17 -11.55 -0.10
CA ALA A 180 -5.20 -12.64 -0.32
C ALA A 180 -4.08 -12.61 0.73
N ILE A 181 -3.51 -11.43 1.05
CA ILE A 181 -2.48 -11.27 2.07
C ILE A 181 -3.05 -11.56 3.46
N GLN A 182 -4.27 -11.12 3.76
CA GLN A 182 -4.92 -11.39 5.03
C GLN A 182 -5.24 -12.88 5.22
N LYS A 183 -5.55 -13.60 4.14
CA LYS A 183 -5.70 -15.05 4.20
C LYS A 183 -4.37 -15.75 4.46
N GLU A 184 -3.30 -15.30 3.83
CA GLU A 184 -1.96 -15.83 4.08
C GLU A 184 -1.49 -15.56 5.52
N ARG A 185 -1.75 -14.36 6.05
CA ARG A 185 -1.56 -14.05 7.47
C ARG A 185 -2.23 -15.08 8.38
N GLU A 186 -3.53 -15.34 8.13
CA GLU A 186 -4.30 -16.33 8.90
C GLU A 186 -3.67 -17.73 8.85
N ILE A 187 -3.18 -18.15 7.67
CA ILE A 187 -2.54 -19.45 7.50
C ILE A 187 -1.24 -19.50 8.33
N ILE A 188 -0.38 -18.49 8.21
CA ILE A 188 0.87 -18.41 8.98
C ILE A 188 0.59 -18.47 10.48
N GLU A 189 -0.33 -17.65 10.98
CA GLU A 189 -0.67 -17.59 12.40
C GLU A 189 -1.20 -18.91 12.95
N LYS A 190 -2.16 -19.53 12.24
CA LYS A 190 -2.84 -20.75 12.71
C LYS A 190 -2.00 -22.01 12.57
N THR A 191 -1.08 -22.04 11.61
CA THR A 191 -0.26 -23.23 11.35
C THR A 191 1.13 -23.15 11.96
N GLY A 192 1.56 -21.97 12.42
CA GLY A 192 2.92 -21.73 12.88
C GLY A 192 3.96 -21.89 11.76
N ALA A 193 3.57 -21.61 10.52
CA ALA A 193 4.42 -21.76 9.34
C ALA A 193 5.70 -20.92 9.46
N GLN A 194 6.80 -21.49 8.97
CA GLN A 194 8.02 -20.73 8.69
C GLN A 194 8.04 -20.33 7.22
N VAL A 195 8.03 -19.05 6.96
CA VAL A 195 8.22 -18.50 5.61
C VAL A 195 9.71 -18.59 5.26
N LEU A 196 10.03 -19.32 4.20
CA LEU A 196 11.40 -19.59 3.78
C LEU A 196 11.87 -18.60 2.71
N TRP A 197 10.97 -18.30 1.78
CA TRP A 197 11.21 -17.40 0.68
C TRP A 197 9.91 -16.76 0.22
N MET A 198 9.96 -15.48 -0.14
CA MET A 198 8.87 -14.78 -0.81
C MET A 198 9.35 -14.19 -2.14
N HIS A 199 8.45 -14.13 -3.10
CA HIS A 199 8.71 -13.49 -4.38
C HIS A 199 7.52 -12.59 -4.72
N GLY A 200 7.77 -11.30 -4.94
CA GLY A 200 6.70 -10.34 -5.19
C GLY A 200 7.02 -9.36 -6.31
N GLU A 201 5.97 -8.91 -6.98
CA GLU A 201 6.09 -7.96 -8.07
C GLU A 201 4.90 -6.99 -8.09
N GLU A 202 5.19 -5.72 -8.35
CA GLU A 202 4.23 -4.77 -8.85
C GLU A 202 4.75 -4.12 -10.12
N ALA A 203 3.99 -4.27 -11.20
CA ALA A 203 4.38 -3.78 -12.52
C ALA A 203 3.18 -3.35 -13.36
N HIS A 204 3.37 -2.31 -14.16
CA HIS A 204 2.46 -1.86 -15.21
C HIS A 204 3.16 -0.96 -16.24
N SER A 205 2.43 -0.39 -17.21
CA SER A 205 2.99 0.36 -18.35
C SER A 205 3.34 1.83 -18.06
N GLY A 206 3.55 2.19 -16.82
CA GLY A 206 3.92 3.53 -16.39
C GLY A 206 2.90 4.20 -15.48
N SER A 207 3.38 4.98 -14.52
CA SER A 207 2.55 5.72 -13.56
C SER A 207 1.75 6.84 -14.24
N HIS A 208 0.52 7.11 -13.78
CA HIS A 208 -0.34 8.17 -14.34
C HIS A 208 0.15 9.57 -13.98
N SER A 209 0.73 9.73 -12.81
CA SER A 209 1.17 11.03 -12.31
C SER A 209 2.55 11.41 -12.87
N LYS A 210 2.65 12.59 -13.51
CA LYS A 210 3.92 13.12 -14.03
C LYS A 210 5.02 13.23 -12.96
N PRO A 211 4.75 13.69 -11.72
CA PRO A 211 5.75 13.78 -10.66
C PRO A 211 6.51 12.47 -10.38
N TYR A 212 5.92 11.31 -10.63
CA TYR A 212 6.57 10.00 -10.44
C TYR A 212 7.79 9.76 -11.35
N GLY A 213 8.01 10.58 -12.35
CA GLY A 213 9.20 10.53 -13.21
C GLY A 213 10.42 11.28 -12.67
N THR A 214 10.32 11.93 -11.51
CA THR A 214 11.37 12.82 -10.99
C THR A 214 11.60 12.60 -9.51
N TRP A 215 12.86 12.34 -9.13
CA TRP A 215 13.25 12.02 -7.75
C TRP A 215 12.80 13.06 -6.73
N ARG A 216 13.00 14.35 -7.01
CA ARG A 216 12.63 15.43 -6.10
C ARG A 216 11.16 15.46 -5.67
N PHE A 217 10.28 14.75 -6.38
CA PHE A 217 8.84 14.69 -6.06
C PHE A 217 8.42 13.35 -5.47
N ASN A 218 9.10 12.27 -5.85
CA ASN A 218 8.72 10.92 -5.46
C ASN A 218 9.72 10.25 -4.49
N GLY A 219 10.97 10.74 -4.44
CA GLY A 219 12.03 10.16 -3.61
C GLY A 219 12.68 8.90 -4.20
N GLY A 220 12.41 8.60 -5.48
CA GLY A 220 12.91 7.47 -6.26
C GLY A 220 11.96 7.12 -7.40
N GLY A 221 12.18 5.99 -8.06
CA GLY A 221 11.42 5.52 -9.22
C GLY A 221 10.52 4.31 -8.92
N ALA A 222 10.69 3.23 -9.72
CA ALA A 222 9.84 2.05 -9.65
C ALA A 222 9.84 1.38 -8.26
N LEU A 223 10.99 1.33 -7.58
CA LEU A 223 11.07 0.68 -6.27
C LEU A 223 10.17 1.38 -5.23
N ILE A 224 10.35 2.67 -5.01
CA ILE A 224 9.55 3.41 -4.02
C ILE A 224 8.12 3.69 -4.50
N GLY A 225 7.92 3.78 -5.81
CA GLY A 225 6.60 4.03 -6.40
C GLY A 225 5.68 2.81 -6.42
N LYS A 226 6.25 1.63 -6.61
CA LYS A 226 5.54 0.34 -6.77
C LYS A 226 6.09 -0.75 -5.85
N GLY A 227 7.39 -1.02 -5.92
CA GLY A 227 8.02 -2.09 -5.14
C GLY A 227 7.79 -1.98 -3.64
N VAL A 228 7.44 -0.80 -3.16
CA VAL A 228 7.05 -0.55 -1.77
C VAL A 228 5.87 -1.43 -1.35
N HIS A 229 4.91 -1.72 -2.23
CA HIS A 229 3.74 -2.54 -1.93
C HIS A 229 4.10 -4.02 -1.64
N PRO A 230 4.68 -4.78 -2.59
CA PRO A 230 5.08 -6.16 -2.33
C PRO A 230 6.17 -6.27 -1.24
N LEU A 231 7.06 -5.27 -1.13
CA LEU A 231 8.03 -5.21 -0.04
C LEU A 231 7.35 -5.12 1.32
N THR A 232 6.43 -4.17 1.49
CA THR A 232 5.73 -3.99 2.78
C THR A 232 4.91 -5.22 3.13
N ALA A 233 4.23 -5.84 2.16
CA ALA A 233 3.50 -7.08 2.38
C ALA A 233 4.42 -8.22 2.85
N ALA A 234 5.61 -8.36 2.24
CA ALA A 234 6.60 -9.35 2.67
C ALA A 234 7.13 -9.07 4.09
N LEU A 235 7.48 -7.81 4.41
CA LEU A 235 7.90 -7.41 5.75
C LEU A 235 6.78 -7.67 6.78
N TYR A 236 5.54 -7.37 6.43
CA TYR A 236 4.37 -7.64 7.26
C TYR A 236 4.21 -9.12 7.58
N LEU A 237 4.24 -10.01 6.58
CA LEU A 237 4.10 -11.45 6.79
C LEU A 237 5.25 -12.02 7.64
N LYS A 238 6.47 -11.51 7.51
CA LYS A 238 7.60 -11.87 8.39
C LYS A 238 7.40 -11.37 9.82
N ARG A 239 6.80 -10.19 10.03
CA ARG A 239 6.42 -9.72 11.37
C ARG A 239 5.37 -10.62 12.00
N VAL A 240 4.38 -11.07 11.21
CA VAL A 240 3.33 -12.01 11.63
C VAL A 240 3.94 -13.36 12.04
N GLU A 241 4.77 -13.94 11.17
CA GLU A 241 5.49 -15.18 11.48
C GLU A 241 6.28 -15.08 12.78
N GLY A 242 7.08 -14.02 12.91
CA GLY A 242 7.91 -13.82 14.08
C GLY A 242 7.11 -13.70 15.37
N ARG A 243 5.98 -12.99 15.36
CA ARG A 243 5.07 -12.90 16.50
C ARG A 243 4.46 -14.25 16.85
N ALA A 244 3.98 -14.99 15.84
CA ALA A 244 3.32 -16.29 16.05
C ALA A 244 4.30 -17.35 16.55
N ARG A 245 5.54 -17.39 16.06
CA ARG A 245 6.51 -18.43 16.39
C ARG A 245 7.46 -18.07 17.53
N ASN A 246 7.84 -16.81 17.63
CA ASN A 246 8.93 -16.36 18.51
C ASN A 246 8.48 -15.30 19.52
N GLY A 247 7.22 -14.86 19.49
CA GLY A 247 6.70 -13.79 20.34
C GLY A 247 7.22 -12.38 20.00
N ARG A 248 8.04 -12.23 18.96
CA ARG A 248 8.56 -10.95 18.47
C ARG A 248 8.62 -10.91 16.93
N PRO A 249 8.50 -9.72 16.31
CA PRO A 249 8.64 -9.60 14.86
C PRO A 249 9.98 -10.13 14.36
N ILE A 250 10.02 -10.73 13.16
CA ILE A 250 11.22 -10.93 12.35
C ILE A 250 11.34 -9.71 11.45
N ARG A 251 12.53 -9.09 11.39
CA ARG A 251 12.76 -7.84 10.69
C ARG A 251 13.72 -8.00 9.51
N PRO A 252 13.77 -7.05 8.55
CA PRO A 252 14.81 -7.03 7.54
C PRO A 252 16.18 -6.79 8.19
N ALA A 253 17.20 -7.53 7.77
CA ALA A 253 18.56 -7.42 8.26
C ALA A 253 19.49 -6.78 7.23
N ALA A 254 19.37 -7.16 5.96
CA ALA A 254 20.20 -6.68 4.88
C ALA A 254 19.48 -6.70 3.54
N VAL A 255 19.98 -5.95 2.57
CA VAL A 255 19.43 -5.88 1.21
C VAL A 255 20.51 -5.77 0.16
N SER A 256 20.31 -6.46 -0.98
CA SER A 256 21.07 -6.29 -2.22
C SER A 256 20.11 -5.91 -3.35
N ALA A 257 20.49 -4.94 -4.21
CA ALA A 257 19.58 -4.47 -5.25
C ALA A 257 20.26 -4.01 -6.53
N ARG A 258 19.49 -4.02 -7.63
CA ARG A 258 19.84 -3.43 -8.92
C ARG A 258 18.72 -2.53 -9.40
N MET A 259 19.09 -1.36 -9.90
CA MET A 259 18.19 -0.38 -10.48
C MET A 259 18.56 -0.14 -11.94
N HIS A 260 17.56 -0.06 -12.81
CA HIS A 260 17.77 0.16 -14.23
C HIS A 260 16.82 1.24 -14.76
N SER A 261 17.30 1.99 -15.74
CA SER A 261 16.54 2.98 -16.52
C SER A 261 16.45 2.48 -17.96
N ILE A 262 15.62 1.44 -18.17
CA ILE A 262 15.57 0.67 -19.41
C ILE A 262 15.02 1.52 -20.56
N THR A 263 14.00 2.33 -20.29
CA THR A 263 13.41 3.25 -21.30
C THR A 263 14.33 4.42 -21.69
N ARG A 264 15.45 4.60 -20.98
CA ARG A 264 16.46 5.63 -21.30
C ARG A 264 17.75 5.06 -21.89
N LEU A 265 17.80 3.78 -22.20
CA LEU A 265 18.94 3.19 -22.92
C LEU A 265 18.97 3.74 -24.35
N GLU A 266 20.15 4.02 -24.89
CA GLU A 266 20.33 4.47 -26.27
C GLU A 266 19.71 3.48 -27.29
N ALA A 267 19.75 2.20 -26.98
CA ALA A 267 19.18 1.15 -27.82
C ALA A 267 17.66 0.94 -27.64
N PHE A 268 17.01 1.71 -26.75
CA PHE A 268 15.57 1.57 -26.55
C PHE A 268 14.78 2.11 -27.74
N ALA A 269 13.95 1.27 -28.35
CA ALA A 269 13.08 1.64 -29.47
C ALA A 269 11.66 1.93 -28.95
N ASP A 270 11.37 3.21 -28.69
CA ASP A 270 10.03 3.62 -28.25
C ASP A 270 8.99 3.39 -29.35
N ARG A 271 7.90 2.74 -29.00
CA ARG A 271 6.72 2.49 -29.86
C ARG A 271 5.48 3.23 -29.38
N GLY A 272 5.59 4.07 -28.35
CA GLY A 272 4.51 4.88 -27.79
C GLY A 272 3.52 4.12 -26.90
N PHE A 273 3.82 2.92 -26.46
CA PHE A 273 2.96 2.11 -25.58
C PHE A 273 3.37 2.13 -24.10
N LEU A 274 4.59 2.57 -23.81
CA LEU A 274 5.12 2.70 -22.47
C LEU A 274 5.33 4.17 -22.14
N ARG A 275 5.25 4.50 -20.87
CA ARG A 275 5.67 5.81 -20.41
C ARG A 275 7.20 5.90 -20.43
N THR A 276 7.75 6.97 -21.01
CA THR A 276 9.20 7.18 -21.16
C THR A 276 9.71 8.49 -20.55
N ASP A 277 8.81 9.34 -20.00
CA ASP A 277 9.16 10.64 -19.41
C ASP A 277 9.71 10.53 -17.98
N TYR A 278 10.67 9.61 -17.76
CA TYR A 278 11.44 9.49 -16.52
C TYR A 278 12.73 10.29 -16.62
N HIS A 279 12.98 11.19 -15.65
CA HIS A 279 14.15 12.07 -15.69
C HIS A 279 15.37 11.48 -14.99
N ASP A 280 15.27 11.25 -13.70
CA ASP A 280 16.39 10.88 -12.83
C ASP A 280 16.06 9.72 -11.87
N VAL A 281 15.07 8.92 -12.22
CA VAL A 281 14.61 7.75 -11.46
C VAL A 281 14.71 6.48 -12.31
N GLU A 282 14.75 5.33 -11.68
CA GLU A 282 14.69 4.03 -12.34
C GLU A 282 13.26 3.67 -12.77
N ASP A 283 13.14 2.90 -13.85
CA ASP A 283 11.89 2.31 -14.34
C ASP A 283 11.81 0.79 -14.11
N PHE A 284 12.88 0.20 -13.56
CA PHE A 284 12.94 -1.20 -13.14
C PHE A 284 13.84 -1.36 -11.91
N SER A 285 13.41 -2.18 -10.97
CA SER A 285 14.21 -2.61 -9.82
C SER A 285 14.09 -4.11 -9.55
N ALA A 286 15.21 -4.70 -9.10
CA ALA A 286 15.28 -6.04 -8.53
C ALA A 286 15.94 -5.94 -7.15
N THR A 287 15.26 -6.37 -6.11
CA THR A 287 15.65 -6.18 -4.72
C THR A 287 15.58 -7.50 -3.97
N HIS A 288 16.71 -7.94 -3.39
CA HIS A 288 16.83 -9.12 -2.56
C HIS A 288 16.98 -8.73 -1.10
N VAL A 289 16.04 -9.12 -0.26
CA VAL A 289 16.01 -8.82 1.17
C VAL A 289 16.36 -10.05 1.97
N VAL A 290 17.27 -9.94 2.93
CA VAL A 290 17.61 -10.97 3.92
C VAL A 290 17.01 -10.57 5.25
N PHE A 291 16.28 -11.47 5.90
CA PHE A 291 15.69 -11.28 7.22
C PHE A 291 16.61 -11.73 8.35
N GLU A 292 16.32 -11.31 9.60
CA GLU A 292 17.11 -11.65 10.80
C GLU A 292 17.29 -13.16 11.01
N ASP A 293 16.35 -13.98 10.51
CA ASP A 293 16.39 -15.45 10.61
C ASP A 293 17.07 -16.13 9.41
N GLY A 294 17.64 -15.35 8.48
CA GLY A 294 18.34 -15.82 7.29
C GLY A 294 17.43 -16.20 6.13
N THR A 295 16.11 -16.09 6.27
CA THR A 295 15.15 -16.27 5.16
C THR A 295 15.13 -15.05 4.26
N VAL A 296 14.54 -15.15 3.05
CA VAL A 296 14.72 -14.13 2.02
C VAL A 296 13.42 -13.72 1.34
N ALA A 297 13.44 -12.53 0.73
CA ALA A 297 12.41 -12.10 -0.21
C ALA A 297 13.03 -11.41 -1.42
N ASP A 298 12.51 -11.73 -2.62
CA ASP A 298 12.85 -11.11 -3.89
C ASP A 298 11.70 -10.24 -4.36
N ILE A 299 11.96 -8.94 -4.53
CA ILE A 299 10.95 -7.94 -4.87
C ILE A 299 11.31 -7.28 -6.19
N PHE A 300 10.38 -7.32 -7.14
CA PHE A 300 10.50 -6.66 -8.43
C PHE A 300 9.51 -5.50 -8.54
N ALA A 301 9.96 -4.43 -9.16
CA ALA A 301 9.08 -3.32 -9.50
C ALA A 301 9.41 -2.79 -10.89
N SER A 302 8.38 -2.51 -11.68
CA SER A 302 8.59 -2.14 -13.07
C SER A 302 7.52 -1.17 -13.61
N GLU A 303 7.96 -0.23 -14.45
CA GLU A 303 7.13 0.71 -15.20
C GLU A 303 6.97 0.29 -16.68
N ILE A 304 7.43 -0.92 -17.05
CA ILE A 304 7.59 -1.34 -18.46
C ILE A 304 6.80 -2.60 -18.82
N VAL A 305 5.78 -2.96 -18.04
CA VAL A 305 4.92 -4.12 -18.29
C VAL A 305 3.59 -3.66 -18.90
N MET A 306 3.23 -4.18 -20.06
CA MET A 306 1.96 -3.91 -20.73
C MET A 306 0.92 -4.99 -20.42
N GLY A 307 -0.36 -4.67 -20.65
CA GLY A 307 -1.45 -5.63 -20.53
C GLY A 307 -2.20 -5.60 -19.20
N GLY A 308 -2.18 -4.46 -18.53
CA GLY A 308 -2.84 -4.25 -17.23
C GLY A 308 -1.82 -4.13 -16.09
N ILE A 309 -2.30 -4.31 -14.88
CA ILE A 309 -1.48 -4.33 -13.67
C ILE A 309 -1.06 -5.78 -13.41
N HIS A 310 0.22 -5.98 -13.05
CA HIS A 310 0.79 -7.26 -12.68
C HIS A 310 1.26 -7.18 -11.22
N ASN A 311 0.39 -7.58 -10.30
CA ASN A 311 0.58 -7.43 -8.86
C ASN A 311 0.36 -8.76 -8.15
N TRP A 312 1.40 -9.29 -7.52
CA TRP A 312 1.31 -10.56 -6.79
C TRP A 312 2.44 -10.72 -5.78
N LEU A 313 2.19 -11.58 -4.78
CA LEU A 313 3.17 -12.04 -3.82
C LEU A 313 3.04 -13.56 -3.67
N GLU A 314 4.09 -14.28 -3.93
CA GLU A 314 4.18 -15.71 -3.70
C GLU A 314 4.94 -15.98 -2.40
N VAL A 315 4.41 -16.90 -1.59
CA VAL A 315 4.99 -17.31 -0.30
C VAL A 315 5.31 -18.79 -0.34
N MET A 316 6.57 -19.14 -0.15
CA MET A 316 7.05 -20.48 0.03
C MET A 316 7.37 -20.71 1.51
N ALA A 317 6.55 -21.48 2.19
CA ALA A 317 6.70 -21.84 3.58
C ALA A 317 7.12 -23.30 3.76
N ASN A 318 7.52 -23.69 4.97
CA ASN A 318 7.94 -25.06 5.27
C ASN A 318 6.78 -26.07 5.28
N ASN A 319 5.53 -25.61 5.28
CA ASN A 319 4.34 -26.47 5.33
C ASN A 319 3.28 -26.14 4.26
N HIS A 320 3.44 -25.07 3.47
CA HIS A 320 2.56 -24.71 2.36
C HIS A 320 3.25 -23.76 1.37
N ARG A 321 2.57 -23.52 0.25
CA ARG A 321 2.88 -22.49 -0.74
C ARG A 321 1.60 -21.73 -1.05
N ALA A 322 1.68 -20.42 -1.09
CA ALA A 322 0.56 -19.55 -1.47
C ALA A 322 0.96 -18.61 -2.61
N VAL A 323 0.02 -18.31 -3.50
CA VAL A 323 0.14 -17.25 -4.51
C VAL A 323 -0.95 -16.22 -4.20
N CYS A 324 -0.54 -15.13 -3.60
CA CYS A 324 -1.41 -14.00 -3.31
C CYS A 324 -1.51 -13.13 -4.56
N ASN A 325 -2.53 -13.36 -5.38
CA ASN A 325 -2.79 -12.54 -6.55
C ASN A 325 -3.55 -11.28 -6.13
N ILE A 326 -2.88 -10.11 -6.19
CA ILE A 326 -3.46 -8.81 -5.87
C ILE A 326 -4.08 -8.18 -7.13
N ASN A 327 -3.84 -8.76 -8.31
CA ASN A 327 -4.51 -8.33 -9.52
C ASN A 327 -5.98 -8.73 -9.48
N PRO A 328 -6.90 -7.83 -9.80
CA PRO A 328 -8.30 -8.17 -9.95
C PRO A 328 -8.60 -9.01 -11.20
N ASN A 329 -7.58 -9.37 -11.99
CA ASN A 329 -7.70 -9.84 -13.38
C ASN A 329 -8.20 -11.28 -13.54
N THR A 330 -8.33 -12.04 -12.45
CA THR A 330 -8.75 -13.45 -12.51
C THR A 330 -10.17 -13.70 -12.02
N ALA A 331 -10.84 -12.70 -11.46
CA ALA A 331 -12.16 -12.86 -10.89
C ALA A 331 -13.26 -12.96 -11.97
N MET A 332 -13.09 -12.27 -13.09
CA MET A 332 -14.05 -12.21 -14.18
C MET A 332 -13.33 -11.93 -15.52
N GLN A 333 -13.87 -12.48 -16.60
CA GLN A 333 -13.49 -12.11 -17.97
C GLN A 333 -14.74 -11.75 -18.76
N THR A 334 -14.65 -10.71 -19.57
CA THR A 334 -15.75 -10.23 -20.40
C THR A 334 -15.32 -10.11 -21.85
N TYR A 335 -16.15 -10.62 -22.76
CA TYR A 335 -15.98 -10.37 -24.19
C TYR A 335 -16.79 -9.15 -24.61
N ASN A 336 -16.13 -8.18 -25.17
CA ASN A 336 -16.74 -6.97 -25.71
C ASN A 336 -16.45 -6.87 -27.22
N PRO A 337 -17.47 -6.97 -28.10
CA PRO A 337 -17.25 -6.92 -29.54
C PRO A 337 -16.90 -5.52 -30.07
N ALA A 338 -17.20 -4.45 -29.34
CA ALA A 338 -16.97 -3.09 -29.78
C ALA A 338 -16.59 -2.14 -28.63
N GLU A 339 -15.44 -1.47 -28.72
CA GLU A 339 -14.89 -0.54 -27.72
C GLU A 339 -15.95 0.46 -27.19
N ALA A 340 -16.78 0.99 -28.10
CA ALA A 340 -17.75 2.06 -27.79
C ALA A 340 -18.80 1.67 -26.75
N GLN A 341 -19.23 0.39 -26.68
CA GLN A 341 -20.27 0.00 -25.73
C GLN A 341 -19.75 -0.11 -24.28
N PHE A 342 -18.45 -0.20 -24.08
CA PHE A 342 -17.83 -0.20 -22.73
C PHE A 342 -17.24 1.16 -22.37
N ARG A 343 -17.61 2.23 -23.10
CA ARG A 343 -17.07 3.56 -22.83
C ARG A 343 -17.17 3.97 -21.35
N ASP A 344 -18.34 3.79 -20.77
CA ASP A 344 -18.67 4.21 -19.42
C ASP A 344 -18.57 3.06 -18.40
N ILE A 345 -18.02 1.90 -18.81
CA ILE A 345 -17.81 0.75 -17.94
C ILE A 345 -16.33 0.72 -17.55
N TYR A 346 -16.05 0.74 -16.25
CA TYR A 346 -14.72 0.44 -15.73
C TYR A 346 -14.46 -1.07 -15.90
N VAL A 347 -13.33 -1.44 -16.49
CA VAL A 347 -12.96 -2.85 -16.71
C VAL A 347 -11.85 -3.26 -15.74
N VAL A 348 -10.72 -2.61 -15.83
CA VAL A 348 -9.56 -2.79 -14.94
C VAL A 348 -8.56 -1.67 -15.24
N GLU A 349 -7.72 -1.32 -14.26
CA GLU A 349 -6.70 -0.30 -14.46
C GLU A 349 -5.66 -0.72 -15.53
N LYS A 350 -5.16 0.27 -16.28
CA LYS A 350 -4.08 0.10 -17.27
C LYS A 350 -4.37 -0.85 -18.44
N ILE A 351 -5.62 -1.19 -18.72
CA ILE A 351 -5.97 -1.94 -19.93
C ILE A 351 -5.85 -1.05 -21.16
N GLY A 352 -5.19 -1.53 -22.21
CA GLY A 352 -4.98 -0.79 -23.45
C GLY A 352 -6.22 -0.68 -24.33
N THR A 353 -7.11 -1.66 -24.31
CA THR A 353 -8.40 -1.68 -25.03
C THR A 353 -9.43 -2.47 -24.25
N LYS A 354 -10.69 -2.07 -24.35
CA LYS A 354 -11.84 -2.79 -23.79
C LYS A 354 -12.49 -3.73 -24.81
N GLN A 355 -11.98 -3.80 -26.05
CA GLN A 355 -12.51 -4.67 -27.11
C GLN A 355 -11.85 -6.05 -27.06
N GLY A 356 -12.63 -7.09 -27.34
CA GLY A 356 -12.22 -8.48 -27.26
C GLY A 356 -12.42 -9.07 -25.87
N TRP A 357 -11.74 -10.17 -25.58
CA TRP A 357 -11.68 -10.74 -24.23
C TRP A 357 -10.76 -9.89 -23.35
N ALA A 358 -11.28 -9.45 -22.24
CA ALA A 358 -10.52 -8.67 -21.25
C ALA A 358 -10.78 -9.16 -19.82
N PRO A 359 -9.76 -9.16 -18.94
CA PRO A 359 -9.97 -9.25 -17.51
C PRO A 359 -10.88 -8.11 -17.06
N THR A 360 -11.84 -8.41 -16.20
CA THR A 360 -12.79 -7.41 -15.69
C THR A 360 -12.84 -7.50 -14.16
N ALA A 361 -12.49 -6.43 -13.49
CA ALA A 361 -12.51 -6.37 -12.04
C ALA A 361 -13.92 -6.06 -11.52
N PRO A 362 -14.56 -6.97 -10.77
CA PRO A 362 -15.88 -6.70 -10.18
C PRO A 362 -15.85 -5.59 -9.13
N ASP A 363 -14.80 -5.56 -8.31
CA ASP A 363 -14.51 -4.52 -7.32
C ASP A 363 -12.99 -4.50 -7.08
N GLU A 364 -12.29 -3.68 -7.85
CA GLU A 364 -10.83 -3.60 -7.80
C GLU A 364 -10.33 -3.09 -6.45
N ASP A 365 -10.98 -2.08 -5.90
CA ASP A 365 -10.61 -1.49 -4.62
C ASP A 365 -10.71 -2.53 -3.49
N PHE A 366 -11.75 -3.38 -3.51
CA PHE A 366 -11.93 -4.43 -2.50
C PHE A 366 -10.84 -5.51 -2.60
N ILE A 367 -10.51 -5.95 -3.81
CA ILE A 367 -9.51 -7.00 -4.05
C ILE A 367 -8.11 -6.50 -3.67
N THR A 368 -7.83 -5.24 -3.91
CA THR A 368 -6.54 -4.61 -3.59
C THR A 368 -6.43 -4.11 -2.15
N GLY A 369 -7.51 -4.11 -1.37
CA GLY A 369 -7.47 -3.89 0.08
C GLY A 369 -7.79 -2.47 0.56
N PHE A 370 -8.10 -1.51 -0.33
CA PHE A 370 -8.36 -0.11 0.08
C PHE A 370 -9.50 0.06 1.09
N PRO A 371 -10.70 -0.52 0.92
CA PRO A 371 -11.75 -0.36 1.92
C PRO A 371 -11.40 -1.01 3.26
N GLN A 372 -10.71 -2.14 3.25
CA GLN A 372 -10.30 -2.87 4.46
C GLN A 372 -9.23 -2.09 5.24
N GLU A 373 -8.33 -1.44 4.53
CA GLU A 373 -7.33 -0.54 5.10
C GLU A 373 -7.99 0.60 5.87
N ILE A 374 -8.89 1.33 5.22
CA ILE A 374 -9.59 2.47 5.84
C ILE A 374 -10.45 2.02 7.02
N GLU A 375 -11.16 0.89 6.90
CA GLU A 375 -11.90 0.28 8.03
C GLU A 375 -10.99 -0.01 9.22
N ALA A 376 -9.80 -0.61 8.98
CA ALA A 376 -8.84 -0.93 10.02
C ALA A 376 -8.31 0.34 10.72
N PHE A 377 -8.09 1.42 9.97
CA PHE A 377 -7.60 2.68 10.52
C PHE A 377 -8.63 3.39 11.39
N TYR A 378 -9.89 3.43 10.96
CA TYR A 378 -10.95 3.99 11.80
C TYR A 378 -11.21 3.15 13.04
N ARG A 379 -11.09 1.82 12.94
CA ARG A 379 -11.12 0.94 14.11
C ARG A 379 -9.95 1.22 15.06
N ALA A 380 -8.74 1.37 14.55
CA ALA A 380 -7.56 1.72 15.36
C ALA A 380 -7.76 3.07 16.08
N ALA A 381 -8.27 4.08 15.40
CA ALA A 381 -8.58 5.37 15.99
C ALA A 381 -9.66 5.26 17.08
N ALA A 382 -10.68 4.42 16.88
CA ALA A 382 -11.78 4.25 17.83
C ALA A 382 -11.38 3.44 19.06
N THR A 383 -10.46 2.48 18.93
CA THR A 383 -10.09 1.53 20.02
C THR A 383 -8.77 1.90 20.70
N GLY A 384 -7.91 2.68 20.05
CA GLY A 384 -6.54 2.93 20.48
C GLY A 384 -5.58 1.75 20.22
N GLU A 385 -6.04 0.67 19.57
CA GLU A 385 -5.19 -0.45 19.20
C GLU A 385 -4.43 -0.15 17.90
N PRO A 386 -3.10 -0.40 17.82
CA PRO A 386 -2.34 -0.15 16.60
C PRO A 386 -2.86 -0.97 15.41
N PRO A 387 -2.85 -0.39 14.19
CA PRO A 387 -3.20 -1.12 12.97
C PRO A 387 -2.10 -2.11 12.59
N GLU A 388 -2.39 -2.98 11.64
CA GLU A 388 -1.42 -3.93 11.09
C GLU A 388 -0.28 -3.21 10.33
N SER A 389 -0.59 -2.14 9.61
CA SER A 389 0.38 -1.24 8.97
C SER A 389 0.64 -0.01 9.84
N ASP A 390 1.39 -0.21 10.91
CA ASP A 390 1.81 0.85 11.84
C ASP A 390 3.02 1.65 11.32
N GLY A 391 3.35 2.75 12.01
CA GLY A 391 4.50 3.60 11.68
C GLY A 391 5.84 2.85 11.67
N ARG A 392 5.98 1.76 12.45
CA ARG A 392 7.21 0.95 12.47
C ARG A 392 7.33 0.04 11.24
N LEU A 393 6.23 -0.52 10.73
CA LEU A 393 6.24 -1.25 9.46
C LEU A 393 6.62 -0.33 8.31
N ALA A 394 6.05 0.87 8.29
CA ALA A 394 6.39 1.89 7.31
C ALA A 394 7.87 2.29 7.38
N ALA A 395 8.41 2.44 8.59
CA ALA A 395 9.82 2.75 8.84
C ALA A 395 10.75 1.64 8.33
N ASP A 396 10.45 0.37 8.62
CA ASP A 396 11.20 -0.79 8.09
C ASP A 396 11.18 -0.79 6.56
N THR A 397 10.02 -0.49 5.95
CA THR A 397 9.88 -0.40 4.49
C THR A 397 10.76 0.68 3.89
N ILE A 398 10.69 1.92 4.38
CA ILE A 398 11.46 3.04 3.83
C ILE A 398 12.96 2.83 4.08
N SER A 399 13.35 2.32 5.25
CA SER A 399 14.74 1.96 5.55
C SER A 399 15.27 0.93 4.55
N THR A 400 14.50 -0.12 4.24
CA THR A 400 14.88 -1.14 3.27
C THR A 400 15.00 -0.57 1.86
N VAL A 401 14.04 0.29 1.44
CA VAL A 401 14.06 0.96 0.12
C VAL A 401 15.32 1.79 -0.06
N TYR A 402 15.68 2.64 0.90
CA TYR A 402 16.86 3.49 0.75
C TYR A 402 18.18 2.72 0.93
N SER A 403 18.19 1.65 1.72
CA SER A 403 19.33 0.71 1.75
C SER A 403 19.50 -0.01 0.40
N ALA A 404 18.39 -0.33 -0.29
CA ALA A 404 18.41 -0.91 -1.63
C ALA A 404 18.95 0.08 -2.69
N TYR A 405 18.59 1.37 -2.63
CA TYR A 405 19.21 2.38 -3.49
C TYR A 405 20.72 2.49 -3.25
N LEU A 406 21.17 2.46 -1.99
CA LEU A 406 22.58 2.44 -1.66
C LEU A 406 23.29 1.18 -2.17
N SER A 407 22.65 0.02 -2.06
CA SER A 407 23.17 -1.22 -2.64
C SER A 407 23.32 -1.13 -4.16
N ALA A 408 22.34 -0.56 -4.86
CA ALA A 408 22.40 -0.37 -6.30
C ALA A 408 23.55 0.57 -6.73
N GLU A 409 23.78 1.69 -6.01
CA GLU A 409 24.93 2.56 -6.19
C GLU A 409 26.25 1.78 -6.03
N ARG A 410 26.30 0.85 -5.06
CA ARG A 410 27.44 -0.03 -4.78
C ARG A 410 27.45 -1.30 -5.64
N LYS A 411 26.78 -1.26 -6.80
CA LYS A 411 26.76 -2.36 -7.77
C LYS A 411 26.21 -3.67 -7.20
N GLY A 412 25.19 -3.59 -6.33
CA GLY A 412 24.53 -4.74 -5.72
C GLY A 412 25.23 -5.33 -4.51
N ALA A 413 26.21 -4.63 -3.94
CA ALA A 413 26.79 -5.05 -2.68
C ALA A 413 25.71 -5.04 -1.57
N GLU A 414 25.77 -6.03 -0.68
CA GLU A 414 24.87 -6.11 0.44
C GLU A 414 25.02 -4.90 1.38
N VAL A 415 23.90 -4.33 1.79
CA VAL A 415 23.82 -3.19 2.70
C VAL A 415 22.96 -3.58 3.90
N PRO A 416 23.46 -3.39 5.14
CA PRO A 416 22.65 -3.58 6.34
C PRO A 416 21.43 -2.66 6.35
N VAL A 417 20.30 -3.19 6.80
CA VAL A 417 19.06 -2.44 6.98
C VAL A 417 18.90 -2.08 8.47
N ARG A 418 18.67 -0.81 8.76
CA ARG A 418 18.28 -0.38 10.10
C ARG A 418 16.79 -0.70 10.28
N ALA A 419 16.47 -1.64 11.18
CA ALA A 419 15.10 -1.99 11.54
C ALA A 419 14.58 -1.12 12.71
N TYR A 420 13.25 -0.96 12.81
CA TYR A 420 12.56 -0.06 13.75
C TYR A 420 11.58 -0.76 14.70
#